data_dbde2f36728ec0c533ee8d16295daabd
#
_entry.id   dbde2f36728ec0c533ee8d16295daabd
#
_cell.length_a   1.000
_cell.length_b   1.000
_cell.length_c   1.000
_cell.angle_alpha   90.00
_cell.angle_beta   90.00
_cell.angle_gamma   90.00
#
_symmetry.space_group_name_H-M   'P 1'
#
loop_
_entity.id
_entity.type
_entity.pdbx_description
1 polymer ?
#
loop_
_entity_poly.entity_id
_entity_poly.type
_entity_poly.pdbx_seq_one_letter_code
_entity_poly.pdbx_strand_id
1 'polypeptide(L)'
;MKDHDVLFRSIRGIAYISVGPLILLTSSLWFTDDKTAYIMAHLAQIYFSVLLFFLCGSIWSFRDYDNCHYKTRITVISLIPLAAAVTGAFFSIFINPAWGILLMLVFTFGIRHLKIINSMISLFDDSYNNLFDKISIILCICLVLILTYWVNPYTYPLEIYN
;
A
#
# COMPACT_ATOMS: atom_id res chain seq x y z
N MET A 1 11.58 -16.27 24.98
CA MET A 1 10.95 -16.97 23.85
C MET A 1 9.43 -16.77 23.79
N LYS A 2 8.67 -16.98 24.87
CA LYS A 2 7.19 -16.79 24.87
C LYS A 2 6.72 -15.36 24.55
N ASP A 3 7.43 -14.33 25.01
CA ASP A 3 7.05 -12.93 24.81
C ASP A 3 7.22 -12.48 23.34
N HIS A 4 8.20 -13.01 22.63
CA HIS A 4 8.41 -12.74 21.20
C HIS A 4 7.27 -13.30 20.34
N ASP A 5 6.79 -14.51 20.65
CA ASP A 5 5.69 -15.14 19.92
C ASP A 5 4.36 -14.39 20.12
N VAL A 6 4.13 -13.88 21.33
CA VAL A 6 2.92 -13.09 21.64
C VAL A 6 2.95 -11.75 20.91
N LEU A 7 4.10 -11.06 20.92
CA LEU A 7 4.29 -9.78 20.24
C LEU A 7 4.10 -9.95 18.71
N PHE A 8 4.73 -10.96 18.12
CA PHE A 8 4.62 -11.23 16.69
C PHE A 8 3.17 -11.57 16.27
N ARG A 9 2.45 -12.34 17.09
CA ARG A 9 1.04 -12.65 16.85
C ARG A 9 0.17 -11.40 16.85
N SER A 10 0.45 -10.46 17.77
CA SER A 10 -0.23 -9.17 17.86
C SER A 10 0.05 -8.29 16.62
N ILE A 11 1.30 -8.18 16.20
CA ILE A 11 1.71 -7.41 15.01
C ILE A 11 1.04 -7.97 13.75
N ARG A 12 1.04 -9.29 13.61
CA ARG A 12 0.37 -9.97 12.50
C ARG A 12 -1.13 -9.67 12.46
N GLY A 13 -1.81 -9.70 13.62
CA GLY A 13 -3.22 -9.35 13.72
C GLY A 13 -3.50 -7.93 13.27
N ILE A 14 -2.72 -6.96 13.77
CA ILE A 14 -2.85 -5.55 13.40
C ILE A 14 -2.63 -5.34 11.90
N ALA A 15 -1.62 -5.99 11.31
CA ALA A 15 -1.33 -5.88 9.88
C ALA A 15 -2.50 -6.36 9.00
N TYR A 16 -3.13 -7.48 9.33
CA TYR A 16 -4.32 -7.95 8.58
C TYR A 16 -5.54 -7.09 8.82
N ILE A 17 -5.77 -6.61 10.04
CA ILE A 17 -6.87 -5.70 10.36
C ILE A 17 -6.72 -4.39 9.58
N SER A 18 -5.52 -3.86 9.45
CA SER A 18 -5.28 -2.62 8.70
C SER A 18 -5.50 -2.77 7.18
N VAL A 19 -5.37 -3.95 6.62
CA VAL A 19 -5.66 -4.20 5.20
C VAL A 19 -7.13 -4.55 4.96
N GLY A 20 -7.85 -5.01 5.99
CA GLY A 20 -9.26 -5.41 5.91
C GLY A 20 -10.18 -4.37 5.26
N PRO A 21 -10.17 -3.09 5.70
CA PRO A 21 -10.99 -2.05 5.08
C PRO A 21 -10.72 -1.85 3.59
N LEU A 22 -9.47 -1.97 3.15
CA LEU A 22 -9.13 -1.87 1.73
C LEU A 22 -9.75 -3.02 0.93
N ILE A 23 -9.70 -4.25 1.44
CA ILE A 23 -10.32 -5.42 0.80
C ILE A 23 -11.84 -5.20 0.69
N LEU A 24 -12.48 -4.71 1.76
CA LEU A 24 -13.92 -4.45 1.75
C LEU A 24 -14.29 -3.38 0.73
N LEU A 25 -13.55 -2.26 0.68
CA LEU A 25 -13.78 -1.18 -0.28
C LEU A 25 -13.60 -1.66 -1.72
N THR A 26 -12.53 -2.41 -2.00
CA THR A 26 -12.26 -2.92 -3.36
C THR A 26 -13.26 -3.97 -3.80
N SER A 27 -13.72 -4.82 -2.88
CA SER A 27 -14.76 -5.81 -3.18
C SER A 27 -16.11 -5.16 -3.47
N SER A 28 -16.47 -4.12 -2.71
CA SER A 28 -17.75 -3.43 -2.84
C SER A 28 -17.92 -2.72 -4.19
N LEU A 29 -16.84 -2.37 -4.88
CA LEU A 29 -16.89 -1.74 -6.21
C LEU A 29 -17.72 -2.54 -7.24
N TRP A 30 -17.76 -3.86 -7.11
CA TRP A 30 -18.37 -4.76 -8.07
C TRP A 30 -19.83 -5.11 -7.77
N PHE A 31 -20.33 -4.68 -6.61
CA PHE A 31 -21.67 -5.00 -6.13
C PHE A 31 -22.56 -3.79 -5.88
N THR A 32 -22.00 -2.59 -6.01
CA THR A 32 -22.71 -1.32 -5.78
C THR A 32 -23.06 -0.63 -7.10
N ASP A 33 -24.00 0.30 -7.05
CA ASP A 33 -24.35 1.18 -8.16
C ASP A 33 -23.17 2.10 -8.55
N ASP A 34 -23.14 2.58 -9.78
CA ASP A 34 -22.01 3.32 -10.36
C ASP A 34 -21.58 4.55 -9.52
N LYS A 35 -22.55 5.30 -8.98
CA LYS A 35 -22.26 6.46 -8.13
C LYS A 35 -21.57 6.07 -6.82
N THR A 36 -22.08 5.03 -6.19
CA THR A 36 -21.51 4.51 -4.93
C THR A 36 -20.15 3.87 -5.21
N ALA A 37 -20.01 3.10 -6.29
CA ALA A 37 -18.74 2.50 -6.69
C ALA A 37 -17.66 3.56 -6.94
N TYR A 38 -18.01 4.68 -7.59
CA TYR A 38 -17.11 5.82 -7.78
C TYR A 38 -16.57 6.36 -6.46
N ILE A 39 -17.45 6.59 -5.47
CA ILE A 39 -17.05 7.06 -4.13
C ILE A 39 -16.15 6.03 -3.44
N MET A 40 -16.52 4.74 -3.51
CA MET A 40 -15.75 3.66 -2.90
C MET A 40 -14.35 3.54 -3.51
N ALA A 41 -14.21 3.74 -4.83
CA ALA A 41 -12.93 3.72 -5.51
C ALA A 41 -11.99 4.84 -5.01
N HIS A 42 -12.51 6.05 -4.84
CA HIS A 42 -11.75 7.16 -4.26
C HIS A 42 -11.40 6.93 -2.80
N LEU A 43 -12.34 6.42 -1.99
CA LEU A 43 -12.07 6.07 -0.61
C LEU A 43 -11.00 4.99 -0.49
N ALA A 44 -11.05 3.97 -1.34
CA ALA A 44 -10.02 2.92 -1.38
C ALA A 44 -8.64 3.49 -1.71
N GLN A 45 -8.56 4.43 -2.64
CA GLN A 45 -7.31 5.09 -3.02
C GLN A 45 -6.76 5.97 -1.89
N ILE A 46 -7.61 6.75 -1.22
CA ILE A 46 -7.23 7.56 -0.06
C ILE A 46 -6.73 6.64 1.06
N TYR A 47 -7.47 5.58 1.35
CA TYR A 47 -7.09 4.62 2.37
C TYR A 47 -5.75 3.93 2.06
N PHE A 48 -5.52 3.57 0.80
CA PHE A 48 -4.24 3.03 0.36
C PHE A 48 -3.09 4.03 0.58
N SER A 49 -3.31 5.31 0.29
CA SER A 49 -2.32 6.36 0.57
C SER A 49 -1.99 6.44 2.06
N VAL A 50 -3.00 6.33 2.94
CA VAL A 50 -2.79 6.28 4.40
C VAL A 50 -1.94 5.07 4.80
N LEU A 51 -2.16 3.90 4.20
CA LEU A 51 -1.33 2.72 4.44
C LEU A 51 0.12 2.94 4.01
N LEU A 52 0.36 3.62 2.89
CA LEU A 52 1.72 3.99 2.45
C LEU A 52 2.39 4.97 3.43
N PHE A 53 1.66 5.94 3.98
CA PHE A 53 2.17 6.82 5.04
C PHE A 53 2.53 6.03 6.30
N PHE A 54 1.69 5.10 6.70
CA PHE A 54 1.98 4.22 7.83
C PHE A 54 3.23 3.37 7.59
N LEU A 55 3.38 2.82 6.40
CA LEU A 55 4.57 2.07 5.99
C LEU A 55 5.84 2.96 6.03
N CYS A 56 5.75 4.20 5.56
CA CYS A 56 6.83 5.18 5.67
C CYS A 56 7.25 5.37 7.13
N GLY A 57 6.30 5.60 8.03
CA GLY A 57 6.55 5.79 9.46
C GLY A 57 7.17 4.54 10.12
N SER A 58 6.71 3.36 9.75
CA SER A 58 7.27 2.11 10.28
C SER A 58 8.72 1.89 9.83
N ILE A 59 9.06 2.15 8.57
CA ILE A 59 10.44 2.09 8.08
C ILE A 59 11.32 3.12 8.78
N TRP A 60 10.79 4.33 9.02
CA TRP A 60 11.52 5.39 9.72
C TRP A 60 11.96 4.98 11.14
N SER A 61 11.12 4.26 11.88
CA SER A 61 11.43 3.83 13.25
C SER A 61 12.62 2.89 13.34
N PHE A 62 13.00 2.21 12.25
CA PHE A 62 14.20 1.36 12.21
C PHE A 62 15.53 2.13 12.12
N ARG A 63 15.47 3.42 11.82
CA ARG A 63 16.65 4.28 11.75
C ARG A 63 17.48 4.28 13.03
N ASP A 64 16.83 4.14 14.18
CA ASP A 64 17.48 4.24 15.48
C ASP A 64 18.05 2.90 15.97
N TYR A 65 17.69 1.80 15.31
CA TYR A 65 18.09 0.45 15.72
C TYR A 65 19.46 0.03 15.19
N ASP A 66 19.97 0.69 14.13
CA ASP A 66 21.20 0.27 13.49
C ASP A 66 22.35 1.27 13.70
N ASN A 67 23.55 0.73 14.04
CA ASN A 67 24.75 1.52 14.28
C ASN A 67 25.25 2.22 13.01
N CYS A 68 24.93 3.49 12.91
CA CYS A 68 25.62 4.56 12.15
C CYS A 68 25.82 4.49 10.63
N HIS A 69 26.05 3.36 9.99
CA HIS A 69 26.42 3.35 8.56
C HIS A 69 25.25 3.43 7.57
N TYR A 70 24.03 3.07 7.97
CA TYR A 70 22.85 2.98 7.09
C TYR A 70 21.81 4.07 7.30
N LYS A 71 21.98 4.98 8.25
CA LYS A 71 20.97 5.98 8.64
C LYS A 71 20.44 6.81 7.44
N THR A 72 21.34 7.28 6.58
CA THR A 72 20.94 8.08 5.41
C THR A 72 20.18 7.25 4.39
N ARG A 73 20.56 6.00 4.18
CA ARG A 73 19.87 5.09 3.24
C ARG A 73 18.47 4.74 3.73
N ILE A 74 18.31 4.45 5.02
CA ILE A 74 17.00 4.17 5.64
C ILE A 74 16.09 5.38 5.49
N THR A 75 16.60 6.58 5.75
CA THR A 75 15.84 7.82 5.58
C THR A 75 15.37 8.00 4.14
N VAL A 76 16.23 7.79 3.15
CA VAL A 76 15.85 7.91 1.73
C VAL A 76 14.81 6.86 1.34
N ILE A 77 14.96 5.61 1.80
CA ILE A 77 14.04 4.52 1.48
C ILE A 77 12.67 4.74 2.13
N SER A 78 12.62 5.27 3.35
CA SER A 78 11.36 5.57 4.01
C SER A 78 10.55 6.65 3.30
N LEU A 79 11.21 7.56 2.55
CA LEU A 79 10.53 8.58 1.76
C LEU A 79 9.89 8.03 0.46
N ILE A 80 10.28 6.85 0.00
CA ILE A 80 9.73 6.27 -1.24
C ILE A 80 8.21 6.04 -1.15
N PRO A 81 7.65 5.38 -0.11
CA PRO A 81 6.20 5.23 0.04
C PRO A 81 5.47 6.56 0.14
N LEU A 82 6.09 7.54 0.83
CA LEU A 82 5.54 8.89 0.94
C LEU A 82 5.46 9.57 -0.43
N ALA A 83 6.54 9.53 -1.20
CA ALA A 83 6.57 10.08 -2.55
C ALA A 83 5.54 9.40 -3.46
N ALA A 84 5.39 8.08 -3.37
CA ALA A 84 4.40 7.33 -4.12
C ALA A 84 2.97 7.74 -3.75
N ALA A 85 2.67 7.91 -2.46
CA ALA A 85 1.36 8.36 -2.01
C ALA A 85 1.01 9.76 -2.52
N VAL A 86 1.95 10.72 -2.39
CA VAL A 86 1.75 12.11 -2.82
C VAL A 86 1.64 12.22 -4.34
N THR A 87 2.56 11.61 -5.08
CA THR A 87 2.53 11.64 -6.55
C THR A 87 1.32 10.90 -7.11
N GLY A 88 0.97 9.75 -6.55
CA GLY A 88 -0.22 9.00 -6.93
C GLY A 88 -1.51 9.79 -6.69
N ALA A 89 -1.63 10.46 -5.55
CA ALA A 89 -2.77 11.33 -5.26
C ALA A 89 -2.82 12.53 -6.23
N PHE A 90 -1.69 13.16 -6.50
CA PHE A 90 -1.60 14.26 -7.46
C PHE A 90 -2.07 13.84 -8.87
N PHE A 91 -1.55 12.73 -9.39
CA PHE A 91 -1.97 12.22 -10.70
C PHE A 91 -3.45 11.87 -10.73
N SER A 92 -4.00 11.33 -9.65
CA SER A 92 -5.42 10.99 -9.58
C SER A 92 -6.34 12.19 -9.60
N ILE A 93 -5.95 13.30 -8.95
CA ILE A 93 -6.79 14.50 -8.84
C ILE A 93 -6.68 15.35 -10.12
N PHE A 94 -5.46 15.52 -10.65
CA PHE A 94 -5.20 16.50 -11.71
C PHE A 94 -5.18 15.91 -13.14
N ILE A 95 -4.97 14.61 -13.27
CA ILE A 95 -4.83 13.98 -14.59
C ILE A 95 -5.91 12.91 -14.79
N ASN A 96 -5.82 11.80 -14.08
CA ASN A 96 -6.78 10.70 -14.19
C ASN A 96 -6.53 9.71 -13.03
N PRO A 97 -7.59 9.25 -12.34
CA PRO A 97 -7.46 8.28 -11.25
C PRO A 97 -6.71 6.99 -11.64
N ALA A 98 -6.91 6.50 -12.87
CA ALA A 98 -6.25 5.30 -13.36
C ALA A 98 -4.72 5.42 -13.37
N TRP A 99 -4.18 6.57 -13.79
CA TRP A 99 -2.74 6.82 -13.79
C TRP A 99 -2.16 6.90 -12.38
N GLY A 100 -2.88 7.53 -11.45
CA GLY A 100 -2.46 7.59 -10.06
C GLY A 100 -2.37 6.20 -9.42
N ILE A 101 -3.36 5.34 -9.68
CA ILE A 101 -3.38 3.96 -9.16
C ILE A 101 -2.32 3.11 -9.84
N LEU A 102 -2.11 3.25 -11.14
CA LEU A 102 -1.04 2.55 -11.87
C LEU A 102 0.33 2.90 -11.27
N LEU A 103 0.56 4.17 -10.98
CA LEU A 103 1.79 4.63 -10.35
C LEU A 103 1.97 4.00 -8.96
N MET A 104 0.92 4.00 -8.12
CA MET A 104 0.93 3.37 -6.80
C MET A 104 1.20 1.86 -6.91
N LEU A 105 0.63 1.18 -7.92
CA LEU A 105 0.85 -0.24 -8.17
C LEU A 105 2.32 -0.53 -8.53
N VAL A 106 2.90 0.26 -9.44
CA VAL A 106 4.32 0.14 -9.83
C VAL A 106 5.23 0.34 -8.62
N PHE A 107 4.94 1.33 -7.78
CA PHE A 107 5.71 1.56 -6.54
C PHE A 107 5.58 0.40 -5.56
N THR A 108 4.37 -0.08 -5.31
CA THR A 108 4.13 -1.18 -4.36
C THR A 108 4.81 -2.47 -4.81
N PHE A 109 4.75 -2.76 -6.11
CA PHE A 109 5.46 -3.89 -6.71
C PHE A 109 6.97 -3.68 -6.67
N GLY A 110 7.45 -2.47 -7.03
CA GLY A 110 8.86 -2.12 -7.05
C GLY A 110 9.53 -2.17 -5.69
N ILE A 111 8.86 -1.72 -4.63
CA ILE A 111 9.35 -1.78 -3.25
C ILE A 111 9.73 -3.22 -2.87
N ARG A 112 8.95 -4.20 -3.28
CA ARG A 112 9.21 -5.62 -3.01
C ARG A 112 10.52 -6.11 -3.66
N HIS A 113 10.89 -5.56 -4.82
CA HIS A 113 12.07 -5.97 -5.60
C HIS A 113 13.32 -5.16 -5.30
N LEU A 114 13.24 -4.09 -4.49
CA LEU A 114 14.43 -3.34 -4.11
C LEU A 114 15.33 -4.17 -3.20
N LYS A 115 16.52 -4.51 -3.70
CA LYS A 115 17.56 -5.26 -2.95
C LYS A 115 17.88 -4.66 -1.57
N ILE A 116 17.70 -3.35 -1.42
CA ILE A 116 17.94 -2.63 -0.17
C ILE A 116 16.88 -2.98 0.88
N ILE A 117 15.61 -3.11 0.47
CA ILE A 117 14.55 -3.57 1.36
C ILE A 117 14.77 -5.03 1.73
N ASN A 118 15.18 -5.87 0.78
CA ASN A 118 15.53 -7.25 1.09
C ASN A 118 16.70 -7.35 2.08
N SER A 119 17.70 -6.46 2.02
CA SER A 119 18.79 -6.44 3.00
C SER A 119 18.35 -5.91 4.37
N MET A 120 17.37 -5.00 4.44
CA MET A 120 16.75 -4.57 5.69
C MET A 120 15.83 -5.65 6.25
N ILE A 121 15.08 -6.31 5.39
CA ILE A 121 14.20 -7.42 5.72
C ILE A 121 15.00 -8.63 6.23
N SER A 122 16.22 -8.85 5.76
CA SER A 122 17.11 -9.91 6.27
C SER A 122 17.57 -9.71 7.72
N LEU A 123 17.39 -8.50 8.27
CA LEU A 123 17.58 -8.22 9.70
C LEU A 123 16.38 -8.69 10.55
N PHE A 124 15.25 -9.02 9.89
CA PHE A 124 14.05 -9.50 10.55
C PHE A 124 13.94 -11.02 10.44
N ASP A 125 13.19 -11.57 11.38
CA ASP A 125 12.81 -12.99 11.37
C ASP A 125 12.07 -13.36 10.07
N ASP A 126 12.29 -14.58 9.57
CA ASP A 126 11.62 -15.14 8.37
C ASP A 126 10.10 -15.01 8.43
N SER A 127 9.53 -15.01 9.62
CA SER A 127 8.11 -14.82 9.87
C SER A 127 7.63 -13.43 9.48
N TYR A 128 8.43 -12.38 9.71
CA TYR A 128 8.11 -11.00 9.31
C TYR A 128 8.17 -10.84 7.79
N ASN A 129 9.19 -11.43 7.17
CA ASN A 129 9.34 -11.42 5.71
C ASN A 129 8.15 -12.04 5.01
N ASN A 130 7.69 -13.18 5.49
CA ASN A 130 6.51 -13.86 4.96
C ASN A 130 5.23 -13.03 5.16
N LEU A 131 5.10 -12.32 6.27
CA LEU A 131 3.99 -11.41 6.51
C LEU A 131 4.01 -10.23 5.53
N PHE A 132 5.17 -9.58 5.37
CA PHE A 132 5.35 -8.46 4.46
C PHE A 132 5.03 -8.84 3.02
N ASP A 133 5.50 -10.00 2.56
CA ASP A 133 5.21 -10.53 1.23
C ASP A 133 3.71 -10.76 1.02
N LYS A 134 3.03 -11.38 1.98
CA LYS A 134 1.58 -11.63 1.89
C LYS A 134 0.79 -10.32 1.83
N ILE A 135 1.11 -9.37 2.69
CA ILE A 135 0.46 -8.05 2.70
C ILE A 135 0.70 -7.32 1.37
N SER A 136 1.93 -7.31 0.86
CA SER A 136 2.25 -6.67 -0.42
C SER A 136 1.48 -7.28 -1.59
N ILE A 137 1.31 -8.61 -1.62
CA ILE A 137 0.51 -9.29 -2.65
C ILE A 137 -0.95 -8.85 -2.55
N ILE A 138 -1.54 -8.83 -1.35
CA ILE A 138 -2.93 -8.40 -1.15
C ILE A 138 -3.11 -6.95 -1.61
N LEU A 139 -2.19 -6.06 -1.26
CA LEU A 139 -2.21 -4.66 -1.68
C LEU A 139 -2.15 -4.53 -3.22
N CYS A 140 -1.28 -5.28 -3.88
CA CYS A 140 -1.21 -5.30 -5.34
C CYS A 140 -2.51 -5.80 -5.97
N ILE A 141 -3.12 -6.85 -5.43
CA ILE A 141 -4.42 -7.37 -5.92
C ILE A 141 -5.50 -6.29 -5.78
N CYS A 142 -5.59 -5.63 -4.63
CA CYS A 142 -6.56 -4.55 -4.42
C CYS A 142 -6.35 -3.40 -5.43
N LEU A 143 -5.10 -2.99 -5.67
CA LEU A 143 -4.80 -1.93 -6.65
C LEU A 143 -5.16 -2.33 -8.08
N VAL A 144 -4.93 -3.58 -8.46
CA VAL A 144 -5.35 -4.11 -9.77
C VAL A 144 -6.87 -4.07 -9.90
N LEU A 145 -7.61 -4.47 -8.86
CA LEU A 145 -9.08 -4.41 -8.86
C LEU A 145 -9.62 -2.98 -8.99
N ILE A 146 -9.01 -2.01 -8.30
CA ILE A 146 -9.38 -0.60 -8.45
C ILE A 146 -9.02 -0.09 -9.86
N LEU A 147 -7.85 -0.46 -10.37
CA LEU A 147 -7.42 -0.07 -11.72
C LEU A 147 -8.36 -0.64 -12.79
N THR A 148 -8.76 -1.90 -12.68
CA THR A 148 -9.72 -2.52 -13.61
C THR A 148 -11.08 -1.84 -13.57
N TYR A 149 -11.54 -1.37 -12.41
CA TYR A 149 -12.76 -0.57 -12.31
C TYR A 149 -12.64 0.74 -13.11
N TRP A 150 -11.53 1.48 -12.97
CA TRP A 150 -11.33 2.75 -13.68
C TRP A 150 -11.15 2.62 -15.19
N VAL A 151 -10.65 1.49 -15.66
CA VAL A 151 -10.43 1.22 -17.10
C VAL A 151 -11.61 0.45 -17.71
N ASN A 152 -12.61 0.09 -16.90
CA ASN A 152 -13.75 -0.69 -17.37
C ASN A 152 -14.61 0.11 -18.39
N PRO A 153 -14.75 -0.36 -19.65
CA PRO A 153 -15.50 0.34 -20.67
C PRO A 153 -17.02 0.27 -20.48
N TYR A 154 -17.52 -0.57 -19.58
CA TYR A 154 -18.96 -0.76 -19.35
C TYR A 154 -19.54 0.17 -18.29
N THR A 155 -18.74 0.63 -17.35
CA THR A 155 -19.19 1.50 -16.24
C THR A 155 -18.92 2.98 -16.53
N TYR A 156 -18.03 3.30 -17.48
CA TYR A 156 -17.61 4.67 -17.83
C TYR A 156 -17.45 5.59 -16.61
N PRO A 157 -16.71 5.18 -15.58
CA PRO A 157 -16.65 5.94 -14.32
C PRO A 157 -16.12 7.36 -14.50
N LEU A 158 -15.40 7.63 -15.60
CA LEU A 158 -14.87 8.95 -15.94
C LEU A 158 -15.93 9.86 -16.59
N GLU A 159 -17.00 9.32 -17.19
CA GLU A 159 -18.09 10.11 -17.81
C GLU A 159 -19.14 10.55 -16.80
N ILE A 160 -19.22 9.91 -15.64
CA ILE A 160 -20.11 10.30 -14.53
C ILE A 160 -19.77 11.70 -14.01
N TYR A 161 -18.57 12.22 -14.34
CA TYR A 161 -18.02 13.48 -13.83
C TYR A 161 -18.14 14.67 -14.80
N ASN A 162 -18.51 14.45 -16.04
CA ASN A 162 -18.79 15.50 -17.01
C ASN A 162 -20.29 15.73 -17.14
#